data_6882dceb09da8ceb35afc5ee0e36bf39
#
_entry.id   6882dceb09da8ceb35afc5ee0e36bf39
#
_cell.length_a   1.000
_cell.length_b   1.000
_cell.length_c   1.000
_cell.angle_alpha   90.00
_cell.angle_beta   90.00
_cell.angle_gamma   90.00
#
_symmetry.space_group_name_H-M   'P 1'
#
loop_
_entity.id
_entity.type
_entity.pdbx_description
1 polymer ?
#
loop_
_entity_poly.entity_id
_entity_poly.type
_entity_poly.pdbx_seq_one_letter_code
_entity_poly.pdbx_strand_id
1 'polypeptide(L)'
;MAAAGTGISGAGAGAATPSKAVTVPIATQQVGRGPDTDSSVVVRISVGGGKTVPVQLDTGSSGLLILSSAVGHQVRSTGQRIGIPYLHDTVQGTLDTGSVVIGGLSTPSSTGFVVMSASANPTMASNFRSNGVVGVLGIAMANGAAVSTIWYSPLLQLPAFYRQSFSLKVSAHGAGTLTIGPTPSVDSAAGTIAAPMTPAVPNRYPSGAPGYQKDVDLCWSLAGGSPNCGATDMDIGTPAPIFDPTAVGNAPITDNSLITPGTLVTATTPGGQPVWSYTAGTTAATNLTPLLAQGYTQFNTGINFFFSHTVTYDVAKGEFLLGPA
;
A
#
# COMPACT_ATOMS: atom_id res chain seq x y z
N MET A 1 -62.80 -36.68 -7.69
CA MET A 1 -61.39 -36.48 -8.07
C MET A 1 -60.84 -35.33 -7.20
N ALA A 2 -59.98 -35.65 -6.21
CA ALA A 2 -59.41 -34.70 -5.30
C ALA A 2 -57.97 -34.35 -5.78
N ALA A 3 -57.71 -33.08 -6.04
CA ALA A 3 -56.37 -32.61 -6.39
C ALA A 3 -55.53 -32.34 -5.13
N ALA A 4 -54.42 -33.07 -5.01
CA ALA A 4 -53.46 -32.87 -3.93
C ALA A 4 -52.56 -31.67 -4.28
N GLY A 5 -52.61 -30.61 -3.46
CA GLY A 5 -51.72 -29.48 -3.55
C GLY A 5 -50.39 -29.79 -2.86
N THR A 6 -49.28 -29.79 -3.60
CA THR A 6 -47.91 -29.87 -3.07
C THR A 6 -47.48 -28.52 -2.59
N GLY A 7 -47.41 -28.36 -1.28
CA GLY A 7 -46.81 -27.18 -0.63
C GLY A 7 -45.29 -27.19 -0.81
N ILE A 8 -44.74 -26.16 -1.48
CA ILE A 8 -43.30 -25.92 -1.58
C ILE A 8 -42.89 -25.22 -0.27
N SER A 9 -42.18 -25.95 0.60
CA SER A 9 -41.51 -25.37 1.76
C SER A 9 -40.35 -24.49 1.26
N GLY A 10 -40.52 -23.19 1.33
CA GLY A 10 -39.43 -22.24 1.10
C GLY A 10 -38.37 -22.42 2.17
N ALA A 11 -37.17 -22.87 1.79
CA ALA A 11 -36.01 -22.86 2.67
C ALA A 11 -35.70 -21.39 3.01
N GLY A 12 -35.91 -21.03 4.26
CA GLY A 12 -35.52 -19.73 4.79
C GLY A 12 -34.04 -19.51 4.55
N ALA A 13 -33.71 -18.47 3.79
CA ALA A 13 -32.33 -17.99 3.68
C ALA A 13 -31.88 -17.61 5.09
N GLY A 14 -30.99 -18.42 5.65
CA GLY A 14 -30.35 -18.09 6.93
C GLY A 14 -29.70 -16.71 6.84
N ALA A 15 -30.05 -15.82 7.75
CA ALA A 15 -29.40 -14.52 7.86
C ALA A 15 -27.89 -14.72 7.93
N ALA A 16 -27.16 -14.25 6.91
CA ALA A 16 -25.72 -14.30 6.92
C ALA A 16 -25.20 -13.57 8.16
N THR A 17 -24.37 -14.22 8.97
CA THR A 17 -23.69 -13.59 10.08
C THR A 17 -22.96 -12.33 9.55
N PRO A 18 -23.10 -11.17 10.17
CA PRO A 18 -22.42 -9.96 9.69
C PRO A 18 -20.91 -10.21 9.66
N SER A 19 -20.29 -9.97 8.52
CA SER A 19 -18.86 -10.14 8.34
C SER A 19 -18.12 -9.16 9.26
N LYS A 20 -17.06 -9.63 9.89
CA LYS A 20 -16.18 -8.83 10.74
C LYS A 20 -14.90 -8.49 10.00
N ALA A 21 -14.34 -7.28 10.23
CA ALA A 21 -12.99 -6.94 9.79
C ALA A 21 -11.98 -7.96 10.32
N VAL A 22 -10.95 -8.23 9.50
CA VAL A 22 -9.87 -9.18 9.84
C VAL A 22 -8.59 -8.40 10.13
N THR A 23 -8.00 -8.65 11.29
CA THR A 23 -6.69 -8.07 11.65
C THR A 23 -5.60 -9.05 11.29
N VAL A 24 -4.66 -8.59 10.45
CA VAL A 24 -3.49 -9.33 9.97
C VAL A 24 -2.26 -8.74 10.64
N PRO A 25 -1.47 -9.54 11.35
CA PRO A 25 -0.21 -9.06 11.90
C PRO A 25 0.76 -8.69 10.77
N ILE A 26 1.39 -7.53 10.91
CA ILE A 26 2.51 -7.07 10.10
C ILE A 26 3.69 -6.79 11.02
N ALA A 27 4.90 -6.72 10.45
CA ALA A 27 6.08 -6.43 11.22
C ALA A 27 6.97 -5.42 10.50
N THR A 28 7.43 -4.41 11.24
CA THR A 28 8.51 -3.55 10.77
C THR A 28 9.83 -4.21 11.06
N GLN A 29 10.65 -4.37 10.05
CA GLN A 29 11.99 -4.91 10.14
C GLN A 29 13.02 -3.88 9.65
N GLN A 30 14.21 -3.92 10.22
CA GLN A 30 15.33 -3.14 9.74
C GLN A 30 16.00 -3.89 8.59
N VAL A 31 16.25 -3.20 7.49
CA VAL A 31 16.91 -3.71 6.28
C VAL A 31 18.16 -2.88 5.99
N GLY A 32 19.17 -3.48 5.36
CA GLY A 32 20.46 -2.82 5.18
C GLY A 32 21.45 -3.11 6.32
N ARG A 33 22.55 -2.34 6.37
CA ARG A 33 23.62 -2.53 7.37
C ARG A 33 24.20 -1.18 7.80
N GLY A 34 24.49 -1.09 9.10
CA GLY A 34 25.15 0.09 9.67
C GLY A 34 24.27 1.35 9.65
N PRO A 35 24.85 2.52 9.35
CA PRO A 35 24.09 3.78 9.35
C PRO A 35 23.05 3.88 8.25
N ASP A 36 23.13 3.03 7.21
CA ASP A 36 22.19 2.98 6.08
C ASP A 36 21.08 1.94 6.31
N THR A 37 20.70 1.72 7.57
CA THR A 37 19.61 0.80 7.92
C THR A 37 18.28 1.48 7.70
N ASP A 38 17.51 0.93 6.77
CA ASP A 38 16.16 1.36 6.44
C ASP A 38 15.09 0.52 7.16
N SER A 39 13.88 1.03 7.23
CA SER A 39 12.73 0.27 7.73
C SER A 39 11.89 -0.26 6.57
N SER A 40 11.39 -1.48 6.70
CA SER A 40 10.47 -2.10 5.76
C SER A 40 9.35 -2.82 6.50
N VAL A 41 8.13 -2.76 5.98
CA VAL A 41 6.99 -3.47 6.56
C VAL A 41 6.75 -4.76 5.81
N VAL A 42 6.60 -5.84 6.57
CA VAL A 42 6.41 -7.19 6.04
C VAL A 42 5.07 -7.76 6.45
N VAL A 43 4.38 -8.38 5.51
CA VAL A 43 3.17 -9.16 5.71
C VAL A 43 3.37 -10.59 5.20
N ARG A 44 2.67 -11.54 5.74
CA ARG A 44 2.73 -12.93 5.31
C ARG A 44 1.52 -13.30 4.47
N ILE A 45 1.77 -13.85 3.28
CA ILE A 45 0.74 -14.26 2.32
C ILE A 45 1.01 -15.69 1.80
N SER A 46 -0.01 -16.29 1.20
CA SER A 46 0.13 -17.51 0.40
C SER A 46 -0.44 -17.27 -0.99
N VAL A 47 0.18 -17.83 -2.02
CA VAL A 47 -0.19 -17.61 -3.43
C VAL A 47 -0.37 -18.94 -4.13
N GLY A 48 -1.53 -19.15 -4.79
CA GLY A 48 -1.84 -20.32 -5.57
C GLY A 48 -1.73 -21.65 -4.80
N GLY A 49 -2.12 -21.67 -3.52
CA GLY A 49 -2.00 -22.86 -2.67
C GLY A 49 -0.58 -23.19 -2.23
N GLY A 50 0.36 -22.24 -2.36
CA GLY A 50 1.73 -22.38 -1.87
C GLY A 50 1.84 -22.19 -0.36
N LYS A 51 3.09 -22.28 0.15
CA LYS A 51 3.39 -21.99 1.56
C LYS A 51 3.16 -20.51 1.86
N THR A 52 2.93 -20.21 3.14
CA THR A 52 2.89 -18.83 3.62
C THR A 52 4.31 -18.26 3.62
N VAL A 53 4.49 -17.14 2.93
CA VAL A 53 5.78 -16.48 2.70
C VAL A 53 5.73 -15.00 3.08
N PRO A 54 6.85 -14.39 3.50
CA PRO A 54 6.93 -12.96 3.76
C PRO A 54 7.06 -12.17 2.45
N VAL A 55 6.31 -11.08 2.34
CA VAL A 55 6.43 -10.08 1.27
C VAL A 55 6.48 -8.68 1.86
N GLN A 56 7.15 -7.76 1.19
CA GLN A 56 7.12 -6.35 1.56
C GLN A 56 5.71 -5.81 1.31
N LEU A 57 5.16 -5.09 2.27
CA LEU A 57 3.92 -4.35 2.10
C LEU A 57 4.23 -2.96 1.56
N ASP A 58 3.54 -2.56 0.51
CA ASP A 58 3.83 -1.32 -0.22
C ASP A 58 2.53 -0.59 -0.58
N THR A 59 2.38 0.65 -0.12
CA THR A 59 1.25 1.52 -0.45
C THR A 59 1.54 2.44 -1.63
N GLY A 60 2.79 2.57 -2.04
CA GLY A 60 3.21 3.36 -3.21
C GLY A 60 3.09 2.60 -4.53
N SER A 61 2.95 1.27 -4.52
CA SER A 61 2.75 0.45 -5.72
C SER A 61 1.47 -0.38 -5.67
N SER A 62 1.03 -0.86 -6.83
CA SER A 62 -0.18 -1.68 -6.99
C SER A 62 0.15 -3.08 -7.47
N GLY A 63 -0.63 -4.05 -6.99
CA GLY A 63 -0.53 -5.45 -7.41
C GLY A 63 0.59 -6.21 -6.72
N LEU A 64 0.55 -7.52 -6.88
CA LEU A 64 1.56 -8.41 -6.32
C LEU A 64 2.64 -8.72 -7.35
N LEU A 65 3.91 -8.54 -6.94
CA LEU A 65 5.09 -9.02 -7.63
C LEU A 65 5.78 -10.07 -6.75
N ILE A 66 6.03 -11.27 -7.27
CA ILE A 66 6.54 -12.38 -6.45
C ILE A 66 7.50 -13.28 -7.21
N LEU A 67 8.50 -13.82 -6.50
CA LEU A 67 9.42 -14.82 -7.05
C LEU A 67 8.70 -16.13 -7.40
N SER A 68 9.05 -16.73 -8.53
CA SER A 68 8.49 -18.00 -8.99
C SER A 68 8.68 -19.17 -8.01
N SER A 69 9.72 -19.11 -7.19
CA SER A 69 9.98 -20.13 -6.14
C SER A 69 9.02 -20.04 -4.95
N ALA A 70 8.22 -18.98 -4.85
CA ALA A 70 7.34 -18.71 -3.72
C ALA A 70 5.85 -18.96 -4.01
N VAL A 71 5.49 -19.30 -5.24
CA VAL A 71 4.10 -19.59 -5.63
C VAL A 71 3.80 -21.08 -5.62
N GLY A 72 2.53 -21.42 -5.38
CA GLY A 72 2.05 -22.81 -5.38
C GLY A 72 1.65 -23.32 -6.76
N HIS A 73 1.32 -24.60 -6.83
CA HIS A 73 1.00 -25.30 -8.08
C HIS A 73 -0.37 -24.93 -8.69
N GLN A 74 -1.20 -24.18 -7.99
CA GLN A 74 -2.50 -23.70 -8.49
C GLN A 74 -2.37 -22.41 -9.30
N VAL A 75 -1.16 -21.85 -9.41
CA VAL A 75 -0.91 -20.69 -10.26
C VAL A 75 -0.96 -21.10 -11.73
N ARG A 76 -1.59 -20.28 -12.56
CA ARG A 76 -1.74 -20.49 -14.00
C ARG A 76 -1.13 -19.31 -14.73
N SER A 77 -0.21 -19.60 -15.63
CA SER A 77 0.34 -18.56 -16.50
C SER A 77 -0.67 -18.15 -17.57
N THR A 78 -0.77 -16.84 -17.80
CA THR A 78 -1.52 -16.28 -18.94
C THR A 78 -0.70 -16.28 -20.23
N GLY A 79 0.61 -16.54 -20.15
CA GLY A 79 1.56 -16.40 -21.24
C GLY A 79 1.97 -14.94 -21.55
N GLN A 80 1.35 -13.96 -20.91
CA GLN A 80 1.69 -12.55 -21.13
C GLN A 80 2.97 -12.18 -20.38
N ARG A 81 4.01 -11.80 -21.14
CA ARG A 81 5.22 -11.21 -20.56
C ARG A 81 5.01 -9.74 -20.24
N ILE A 82 5.57 -9.30 -19.11
CA ILE A 82 5.43 -7.96 -18.59
C ILE A 82 6.79 -7.41 -18.18
N GLY A 83 7.04 -6.15 -18.54
CA GLY A 83 8.11 -5.33 -17.97
C GLY A 83 7.50 -4.26 -17.08
N ILE A 84 7.89 -4.23 -15.82
CA ILE A 84 7.41 -3.25 -14.84
C ILE A 84 8.57 -2.30 -14.54
N PRO A 85 8.44 -0.99 -14.82
CA PRO A 85 9.38 -0.01 -14.28
C PRO A 85 9.33 -0.06 -12.76
N TYR A 86 10.48 -0.29 -12.13
CA TYR A 86 10.56 -0.36 -10.68
C TYR A 86 11.88 0.28 -10.22
N LEU A 87 11.80 1.41 -9.53
CA LEU A 87 12.96 2.22 -9.13
C LEU A 87 13.82 2.58 -10.37
N HIS A 88 15.04 2.04 -10.43
CA HIS A 88 16.00 2.29 -11.49
C HIS A 88 16.10 1.15 -12.52
N ASP A 89 15.28 0.09 -12.35
CA ASP A 89 15.30 -1.12 -13.17
C ASP A 89 13.93 -1.39 -13.81
N THR A 90 13.90 -2.28 -14.81
CA THR A 90 12.68 -2.87 -15.33
C THR A 90 12.61 -4.33 -14.91
N VAL A 91 11.68 -4.65 -14.04
CA VAL A 91 11.42 -6.03 -13.61
C VAL A 91 10.72 -6.80 -14.72
N GLN A 92 11.33 -7.91 -15.15
CA GLN A 92 10.76 -8.80 -16.15
C GLN A 92 10.02 -9.97 -15.50
N GLY A 93 8.78 -10.20 -15.90
CA GLY A 93 7.97 -11.28 -15.37
C GLY A 93 6.92 -11.80 -16.34
N THR A 94 6.07 -12.70 -15.86
CA THR A 94 4.85 -13.14 -16.52
C THR A 94 3.65 -12.75 -15.69
N LEU A 95 2.59 -12.31 -16.35
CA LEU A 95 1.29 -12.15 -15.72
C LEU A 95 0.69 -13.54 -15.52
N ASP A 96 0.49 -13.90 -14.28
CA ASP A 96 -0.09 -15.19 -13.91
C ASP A 96 -1.38 -14.95 -13.09
N THR A 97 -2.19 -15.98 -12.93
CA THR A 97 -3.41 -15.94 -12.12
C THR A 97 -3.40 -17.00 -11.03
N GLY A 98 -4.03 -16.70 -9.92
CA GLY A 98 -4.18 -17.62 -8.79
C GLY A 98 -4.79 -16.92 -7.59
N SER A 99 -5.20 -17.67 -6.58
CA SER A 99 -5.65 -17.07 -5.32
C SER A 99 -4.49 -16.51 -4.51
N VAL A 100 -4.72 -15.37 -3.86
CA VAL A 100 -3.83 -14.79 -2.85
C VAL A 100 -4.55 -14.84 -1.51
N VAL A 101 -3.91 -15.41 -0.49
CA VAL A 101 -4.47 -15.52 0.87
C VAL A 101 -3.73 -14.56 1.79
N ILE A 102 -4.48 -13.68 2.45
CA ILE A 102 -3.98 -12.66 3.37
C ILE A 102 -4.83 -12.73 4.64
N GLY A 103 -4.24 -13.06 5.79
CA GLY A 103 -4.98 -13.14 7.06
C GLY A 103 -6.15 -14.14 7.06
N GLY A 104 -6.05 -15.21 6.27
CA GLY A 104 -7.12 -16.19 6.08
C GLY A 104 -8.19 -15.78 5.06
N LEU A 105 -8.15 -14.56 4.54
CA LEU A 105 -9.01 -14.10 3.45
C LEU A 105 -8.40 -14.50 2.11
N SER A 106 -9.21 -15.06 1.20
CA SER A 106 -8.76 -15.48 -0.12
C SER A 106 -9.37 -14.61 -1.22
N THR A 107 -8.54 -14.21 -2.16
CA THR A 107 -9.01 -13.64 -3.42
C THR A 107 -9.49 -14.75 -4.38
N PRO A 108 -10.23 -14.41 -5.45
CA PRO A 108 -10.56 -15.36 -6.52
C PRO A 108 -9.30 -15.97 -7.16
N SER A 109 -9.43 -17.17 -7.72
CA SER A 109 -8.33 -17.82 -8.47
C SER A 109 -7.99 -17.11 -9.79
N SER A 110 -8.80 -16.17 -10.22
CA SER A 110 -8.55 -15.28 -11.36
C SER A 110 -7.78 -14.01 -11.01
N THR A 111 -7.34 -13.85 -9.75
CA THR A 111 -6.52 -12.72 -9.32
C THR A 111 -5.21 -12.71 -10.10
N GLY A 112 -4.94 -11.60 -10.80
CA GLY A 112 -3.72 -11.42 -11.56
C GLY A 112 -2.59 -10.91 -10.68
N PHE A 113 -1.40 -11.45 -10.89
CA PHE A 113 -0.15 -10.99 -10.27
C PHE A 113 1.04 -11.30 -11.18
N VAL A 114 2.17 -10.67 -10.92
CA VAL A 114 3.38 -10.85 -11.71
C VAL A 114 4.32 -11.83 -11.03
N VAL A 115 4.65 -12.89 -11.73
CA VAL A 115 5.65 -13.88 -11.32
C VAL A 115 6.97 -13.60 -12.01
N MET A 116 8.03 -13.40 -11.23
CA MET A 116 9.36 -13.12 -11.73
C MET A 116 10.34 -14.26 -11.41
N SER A 117 11.29 -14.53 -12.31
CA SER A 117 12.40 -15.43 -12.01
C SER A 117 13.59 -14.64 -11.43
N ALA A 118 14.29 -15.25 -10.47
CA ALA A 118 15.49 -14.66 -9.89
C ALA A 118 16.63 -14.47 -10.92
N SER A 119 16.71 -15.37 -11.89
CA SER A 119 17.74 -15.31 -12.94
C SER A 119 17.53 -14.16 -13.94
N ALA A 120 16.27 -13.81 -14.24
CA ALA A 120 15.95 -12.69 -15.12
C ALA A 120 16.02 -11.34 -14.38
N ASN A 121 15.98 -11.34 -13.04
CA ASN A 121 15.96 -10.14 -12.22
C ASN A 121 16.93 -10.27 -11.03
N PRO A 122 18.24 -10.39 -11.26
CA PRO A 122 19.22 -10.73 -10.23
C PRO A 122 19.32 -9.67 -9.13
N THR A 123 19.25 -8.38 -9.49
CA THR A 123 19.30 -7.26 -8.55
C THR A 123 18.08 -7.30 -7.60
N MET A 124 16.87 -7.37 -8.15
CA MET A 124 15.65 -7.42 -7.36
C MET A 124 15.59 -8.68 -6.47
N ALA A 125 15.98 -9.83 -7.00
CA ALA A 125 16.04 -11.07 -6.23
C ALA A 125 17.10 -11.02 -5.11
N SER A 126 18.20 -10.30 -5.32
CA SER A 126 19.20 -10.04 -4.27
C SER A 126 18.62 -9.14 -3.17
N ASN A 127 17.95 -8.06 -3.55
CA ASN A 127 17.30 -7.16 -2.60
C ASN A 127 16.23 -7.89 -1.77
N PHE A 128 15.39 -8.70 -2.41
CA PHE A 128 14.42 -9.53 -1.68
C PHE A 128 15.09 -10.47 -0.67
N ARG A 129 16.17 -11.09 -1.07
CA ARG A 129 16.92 -12.00 -0.18
C ARG A 129 17.54 -11.25 1.01
N SER A 130 18.13 -10.09 0.76
CA SER A 130 18.72 -9.24 1.81
C SER A 130 17.67 -8.77 2.80
N ASN A 131 16.46 -8.49 2.33
CA ASN A 131 15.32 -8.03 3.12
C ASN A 131 14.46 -9.18 3.68
N GLY A 132 14.87 -10.44 3.48
CA GLY A 132 14.13 -11.59 4.00
C GLY A 132 12.72 -11.76 3.42
N VAL A 133 12.44 -11.21 2.24
CA VAL A 133 11.15 -11.29 1.56
C VAL A 133 11.28 -11.99 0.21
N VAL A 134 10.15 -12.36 -0.40
CA VAL A 134 10.12 -13.02 -1.71
C VAL A 134 9.29 -12.26 -2.74
N GLY A 135 8.84 -11.07 -2.41
CA GLY A 135 8.01 -10.24 -3.29
C GLY A 135 7.59 -8.95 -2.64
N VAL A 136 6.80 -8.17 -3.38
CA VAL A 136 6.14 -6.94 -2.94
C VAL A 136 4.64 -7.09 -3.12
N LEU A 137 3.89 -6.86 -2.06
CA LEU A 137 2.43 -6.72 -2.08
C LEU A 137 2.08 -5.24 -2.18
N GLY A 138 1.89 -4.78 -3.41
CA GLY A 138 1.42 -3.43 -3.70
C GLY A 138 -0.07 -3.31 -3.40
N ILE A 139 -0.42 -2.41 -2.49
CA ILE A 139 -1.81 -2.19 -2.07
C ILE A 139 -2.36 -0.81 -2.47
N ALA A 140 -1.60 -0.02 -3.23
CA ALA A 140 -2.09 1.24 -3.78
C ALA A 140 -3.39 1.04 -4.56
N MET A 141 -4.24 2.07 -4.50
CA MET A 141 -5.58 2.04 -5.06
C MET A 141 -5.62 2.20 -6.59
N ALA A 142 -4.56 2.78 -7.18
CA ALA A 142 -4.43 2.95 -8.61
C ALA A 142 -3.88 1.69 -9.28
N ASN A 143 -4.14 1.53 -10.57
CA ASN A 143 -3.38 0.62 -11.41
C ASN A 143 -2.05 1.30 -11.75
N GLY A 144 -0.98 0.94 -11.06
CA GLY A 144 0.32 1.63 -11.12
C GLY A 144 1.06 1.54 -12.44
N ALA A 145 0.66 0.64 -13.34
CA ALA A 145 1.14 0.61 -14.71
C ALA A 145 0.00 0.17 -15.60
N ALA A 146 -0.19 0.77 -16.75
CA ALA A 146 -1.17 0.37 -17.78
C ALA A 146 -0.87 -1.04 -18.37
N VAL A 147 -0.41 -1.97 -17.54
CA VAL A 147 0.17 -3.25 -17.92
C VAL A 147 -0.92 -4.28 -18.15
N SER A 148 -1.94 -4.31 -17.29
CA SER A 148 -3.05 -5.25 -17.41
C SER A 148 -4.23 -4.83 -16.53
N THR A 149 -5.44 -5.07 -17.03
CA THR A 149 -6.69 -4.82 -16.29
C THR A 149 -6.90 -5.76 -15.10
N ILE A 150 -6.17 -6.88 -15.02
CA ILE A 150 -6.27 -7.84 -13.92
C ILE A 150 -5.12 -7.71 -12.91
N TRP A 151 -4.10 -6.86 -13.19
CA TRP A 151 -2.99 -6.63 -12.28
C TRP A 151 -3.22 -5.35 -11.46
N TYR A 152 -3.79 -5.48 -10.29
CA TYR A 152 -4.07 -4.43 -9.34
C TYR A 152 -4.06 -5.00 -7.91
N SER A 153 -4.19 -4.15 -6.91
CA SER A 153 -4.10 -4.55 -5.50
C SER A 153 -4.96 -5.80 -5.19
N PRO A 154 -4.37 -6.86 -4.63
CA PRO A 154 -5.13 -8.03 -4.17
C PRO A 154 -6.18 -7.69 -3.12
N LEU A 155 -6.00 -6.63 -2.30
CA LEU A 155 -7.01 -6.20 -1.33
C LEU A 155 -8.31 -5.76 -2.01
N LEU A 156 -8.21 -5.14 -3.19
CA LEU A 156 -9.38 -4.74 -4.00
C LEU A 156 -10.07 -5.91 -4.71
N GLN A 157 -9.46 -7.11 -4.67
CA GLN A 157 -9.99 -8.34 -5.26
C GLN A 157 -10.62 -9.26 -4.21
N LEU A 158 -10.57 -8.91 -2.93
CA LEU A 158 -11.24 -9.63 -1.85
C LEU A 158 -12.78 -9.56 -1.99
N PRO A 159 -13.55 -10.40 -1.28
CA PRO A 159 -15.00 -10.30 -1.24
C PRO A 159 -15.49 -8.91 -0.85
N ALA A 160 -16.67 -8.52 -1.35
CA ALA A 160 -17.18 -7.16 -1.33
C ALA A 160 -17.11 -6.44 0.03
N PHE A 161 -17.36 -7.16 1.12
CA PHE A 161 -17.25 -6.59 2.47
C PHE A 161 -15.81 -6.18 2.82
N TYR A 162 -14.83 -7.05 2.54
CA TYR A 162 -13.45 -6.84 2.96
C TYR A 162 -12.72 -5.79 2.14
N ARG A 163 -13.06 -5.62 0.85
CA ARG A 163 -12.44 -4.61 -0.02
C ARG A 163 -12.96 -3.18 0.17
N GLN A 164 -13.89 -2.95 1.10
CA GLN A 164 -14.47 -1.63 1.37
C GLN A 164 -13.50 -0.71 2.12
N SER A 165 -12.62 -1.27 2.93
CA SER A 165 -11.68 -0.49 3.72
C SER A 165 -10.50 -1.36 4.13
N PHE A 166 -9.33 -0.74 4.29
CA PHE A 166 -8.20 -1.34 4.99
C PHE A 166 -7.41 -0.27 5.74
N SER A 167 -6.93 -0.63 6.92
CA SER A 167 -6.27 0.28 7.84
C SER A 167 -4.90 -0.26 8.24
N LEU A 168 -3.91 0.63 8.28
CA LEU A 168 -2.53 0.34 8.66
C LEU A 168 -2.20 1.04 9.95
N LYS A 169 -1.83 0.29 10.97
CA LYS A 169 -1.20 0.78 12.19
C LYS A 169 0.19 0.17 12.29
N VAL A 170 1.22 1.00 12.17
CA VAL A 170 2.61 0.56 12.06
C VAL A 170 3.41 1.10 13.24
N SER A 171 4.27 0.28 13.78
CA SER A 171 5.24 0.70 14.80
C SER A 171 6.62 0.87 14.16
N ALA A 172 7.41 1.81 14.60
CA ALA A 172 8.79 1.99 14.14
C ALA A 172 9.65 0.74 14.37
N HIS A 173 9.29 -0.08 15.34
CA HIS A 173 9.97 -1.33 15.64
C HIS A 173 8.96 -2.43 16.00
N GLY A 174 9.09 -3.59 15.38
CA GLY A 174 8.33 -4.78 15.74
C GLY A 174 6.93 -4.88 15.15
N ALA A 175 5.94 -5.12 15.97
CA ALA A 175 4.60 -5.50 15.53
C ALA A 175 3.74 -4.32 15.12
N GLY A 176 2.98 -4.50 14.04
CA GLY A 176 1.90 -3.64 13.60
C GLY A 176 0.69 -4.45 13.14
N THR A 177 -0.30 -3.79 12.58
CA THR A 177 -1.52 -4.44 12.09
C THR A 177 -1.97 -3.87 10.74
N LEU A 178 -2.38 -4.75 9.85
CA LEU A 178 -3.20 -4.47 8.69
C LEU A 178 -4.62 -4.97 8.99
N THR A 179 -5.57 -4.08 9.14
CA THR A 179 -6.98 -4.45 9.32
C THR A 179 -7.71 -4.36 8.00
N ILE A 180 -8.40 -5.44 7.59
CA ILE A 180 -9.08 -5.56 6.29
C ILE A 180 -10.59 -5.65 6.53
N GLY A 181 -11.33 -4.77 5.92
CA GLY A 181 -12.76 -4.58 6.12
C GLY A 181 -13.08 -3.34 6.98
N PRO A 182 -14.33 -2.88 6.99
CA PRO A 182 -14.73 -1.65 7.69
C PRO A 182 -14.45 -1.68 9.19
N THR A 183 -13.88 -0.59 9.70
CA THR A 183 -13.55 -0.39 11.12
C THR A 183 -14.09 0.94 11.63
N PRO A 184 -15.41 1.08 11.84
CA PRO A 184 -16.05 2.34 12.22
C PRO A 184 -15.44 3.02 13.45
N SER A 185 -14.92 2.25 14.40
CA SER A 185 -14.26 2.77 15.60
C SER A 185 -12.93 3.46 15.33
N VAL A 186 -12.21 3.04 14.29
CA VAL A 186 -10.98 3.71 13.82
C VAL A 186 -11.35 4.95 13.02
N ASP A 187 -12.34 4.83 12.16
CA ASP A 187 -12.81 5.91 11.26
C ASP A 187 -13.36 7.12 12.04
N SER A 188 -13.93 6.89 13.23
CA SER A 188 -14.50 7.93 14.10
C SER A 188 -13.61 8.33 15.27
N ALA A 189 -12.36 7.90 15.31
CA ALA A 189 -11.43 8.27 16.38
C ALA A 189 -11.21 9.79 16.43
N ALA A 190 -11.15 10.34 17.64
CA ALA A 190 -10.91 11.77 17.80
C ALA A 190 -9.55 12.17 17.19
N GLY A 191 -9.54 13.25 16.44
CA GLY A 191 -8.35 13.72 15.72
C GLY A 191 -8.12 13.06 14.35
N THR A 192 -9.00 12.18 13.89
CA THR A 192 -8.94 11.64 12.53
C THR A 192 -9.27 12.73 11.51
N ILE A 193 -8.44 12.85 10.49
CA ILE A 193 -8.59 13.78 9.38
C ILE A 193 -9.02 12.98 8.15
N ALA A 194 -10.11 13.39 7.52
CA ALA A 194 -10.53 12.82 6.25
C ALA A 194 -9.95 13.66 5.09
N ALA A 195 -9.32 12.99 4.13
CA ALA A 195 -8.84 13.59 2.90
C ALA A 195 -9.44 12.83 1.70
N PRO A 196 -10.09 13.51 0.74
CA PRO A 196 -10.75 12.84 -0.36
C PRO A 196 -9.76 12.16 -1.29
N MET A 197 -10.13 10.98 -1.79
CA MET A 197 -9.40 10.29 -2.86
C MET A 197 -9.85 10.83 -4.22
N THR A 198 -8.91 11.05 -5.12
CA THR A 198 -9.19 11.41 -6.51
C THR A 198 -9.50 10.15 -7.33
N PRO A 199 -10.63 10.05 -8.06
CA PRO A 199 -10.91 8.92 -8.91
C PRO A 199 -9.82 8.68 -9.96
N ALA A 200 -9.44 7.41 -10.16
CA ALA A 200 -8.45 6.99 -11.15
C ALA A 200 -9.12 6.61 -12.49
N VAL A 201 -8.29 6.31 -13.49
CA VAL A 201 -8.71 5.70 -14.75
C VAL A 201 -7.98 4.36 -14.89
N PRO A 202 -8.71 3.23 -14.96
CA PRO A 202 -10.17 3.12 -14.88
C PRO A 202 -10.71 3.44 -13.48
N ASN A 203 -11.90 4.00 -13.42
CA ASN A 203 -12.56 4.34 -12.16
C ASN A 203 -13.20 3.14 -11.45
N ARG A 204 -13.13 1.96 -12.07
CA ARG A 204 -13.65 0.69 -11.52
C ARG A 204 -12.88 -0.50 -12.05
N TYR A 205 -12.53 -1.39 -11.17
CA TYR A 205 -11.82 -2.65 -11.46
C TYR A 205 -12.78 -3.79 -11.82
N PRO A 206 -12.30 -4.89 -12.45
CA PRO A 206 -13.12 -6.08 -12.74
C PRO A 206 -13.79 -6.69 -11.50
N SER A 207 -13.20 -6.57 -10.33
CA SER A 207 -13.82 -6.98 -9.05
C SER A 207 -15.04 -6.14 -8.67
N GLY A 208 -15.29 -5.02 -9.35
CA GLY A 208 -16.29 -4.02 -8.99
C GLY A 208 -15.82 -3.02 -7.93
N ALA A 209 -14.57 -3.11 -7.46
CA ALA A 209 -13.99 -2.10 -6.59
C ALA A 209 -13.80 -0.78 -7.34
N PRO A 210 -14.02 0.40 -6.72
CA PRO A 210 -13.66 1.66 -7.32
C PRO A 210 -12.14 1.80 -7.41
N GLY A 211 -11.66 2.52 -8.42
CA GLY A 211 -10.25 2.90 -8.60
C GLY A 211 -10.05 4.35 -8.21
N TYR A 212 -9.02 4.60 -7.42
CA TYR A 212 -8.60 5.94 -7.02
C TYR A 212 -7.12 6.14 -7.31
N GLN A 213 -6.69 7.39 -7.44
CA GLN A 213 -5.26 7.72 -7.43
C GLN A 213 -4.63 7.27 -6.11
N LYS A 214 -3.35 6.94 -6.14
CA LYS A 214 -2.64 6.55 -4.91
C LYS A 214 -2.32 7.75 -4.01
N ASP A 215 -2.31 8.94 -4.61
CA ASP A 215 -1.89 10.17 -3.97
C ASP A 215 -3.06 10.88 -3.29
N VAL A 216 -2.76 11.63 -2.25
CA VAL A 216 -3.64 12.57 -1.57
C VAL A 216 -3.07 13.99 -1.72
N ASP A 217 -3.94 14.99 -1.89
CA ASP A 217 -3.49 16.38 -1.93
C ASP A 217 -3.21 16.89 -0.52
N LEU A 218 -1.94 17.22 -0.26
CA LEU A 218 -1.49 17.89 0.97
C LEU A 218 -0.69 19.14 0.63
N CYS A 219 -0.64 20.07 1.57
CA CYS A 219 0.13 21.31 1.46
C CYS A 219 1.34 21.24 2.37
N TRP A 220 2.53 21.28 1.80
CA TRP A 220 3.79 21.15 2.52
C TRP A 220 4.48 22.50 2.68
N SER A 221 4.98 22.77 3.88
CA SER A 221 5.80 23.95 4.20
C SER A 221 7.12 23.50 4.83
N LEU A 222 8.21 24.10 4.40
CA LEU A 222 9.56 23.86 4.89
C LEU A 222 10.11 25.15 5.48
N ALA A 223 10.72 25.06 6.66
CA ALA A 223 11.29 26.21 7.40
C ALA A 223 10.29 27.38 7.62
N GLY A 224 8.99 27.11 7.67
CA GLY A 224 7.96 28.13 7.80
C GLY A 224 7.70 28.96 6.55
N GLY A 225 8.19 28.51 5.38
CA GLY A 225 7.89 29.12 4.08
C GLY A 225 6.43 28.95 3.68
N SER A 226 6.04 29.55 2.55
CA SER A 226 4.70 29.41 2.00
C SER A 226 4.41 27.94 1.68
N PRO A 227 3.20 27.42 2.02
CA PRO A 227 2.82 26.07 1.69
C PRO A 227 2.78 25.84 0.17
N ASN A 228 3.32 24.70 -0.28
CA ASN A 228 3.14 24.19 -1.63
C ASN A 228 2.22 22.97 -1.58
N CYS A 229 1.08 23.06 -2.26
CA CYS A 229 0.07 22.00 -2.27
C CYS A 229 0.25 21.12 -3.50
N GLY A 230 0.14 19.82 -3.32
CA GLY A 230 0.25 18.88 -4.42
C GLY A 230 0.08 17.42 -4.02
N ALA A 231 0.17 16.59 -5.05
CA ALA A 231 0.05 15.15 -4.93
C ALA A 231 1.09 14.58 -3.96
N THR A 232 0.62 13.92 -2.91
CA THR A 232 1.43 13.31 -1.87
C THR A 232 1.19 11.81 -1.86
N ASP A 233 2.24 11.03 -2.12
CA ASP A 233 2.22 9.58 -2.00
C ASP A 233 2.46 9.19 -0.54
N MET A 234 1.47 8.56 0.08
CA MET A 234 1.62 7.96 1.41
C MET A 234 2.22 6.56 1.26
N ASP A 235 3.53 6.50 1.14
CA ASP A 235 4.26 5.32 0.70
C ASP A 235 5.00 4.62 1.84
N ILE A 236 4.44 3.51 2.32
CA ILE A 236 5.09 2.64 3.33
C ILE A 236 6.26 1.83 2.76
N GLY A 237 6.36 1.73 1.42
CA GLY A 237 7.42 1.01 0.73
C GLY A 237 8.73 1.80 0.62
N THR A 238 8.68 3.11 0.86
CA THR A 238 9.84 4.01 0.78
C THR A 238 10.38 4.30 2.20
N PRO A 239 11.70 4.15 2.43
CA PRO A 239 12.27 4.20 3.78
C PRO A 239 12.33 5.61 4.38
N ALA A 240 12.36 6.65 3.55
CA ALA A 240 12.45 8.06 3.97
C ALA A 240 11.55 8.95 3.11
N PRO A 241 11.17 10.15 3.55
CA PRO A 241 10.45 11.09 2.70
C PRO A 241 11.25 11.46 1.45
N ILE A 242 10.56 11.59 0.30
CA ILE A 242 11.17 12.03 -0.96
C ILE A 242 10.33 13.18 -1.50
N PHE A 243 10.98 14.30 -1.83
CA PHE A 243 10.34 15.48 -2.39
C PHE A 243 10.93 15.80 -3.77
N ASP A 244 10.09 16.17 -4.72
CA ASP A 244 10.56 16.72 -5.99
C ASP A 244 11.23 18.08 -5.75
N PRO A 245 12.43 18.34 -6.28
CA PRO A 245 13.13 19.60 -6.10
C PRO A 245 12.31 20.83 -6.53
N THR A 246 11.43 20.68 -7.52
CA THR A 246 10.59 21.78 -8.00
C THR A 246 9.46 22.12 -7.02
N ALA A 247 9.11 21.20 -6.13
CA ALA A 247 8.06 21.36 -5.14
C ALA A 247 8.52 22.03 -3.83
N VAL A 248 9.83 22.03 -3.54
CA VAL A 248 10.36 22.54 -2.26
C VAL A 248 10.84 23.98 -2.30
N GLY A 249 10.87 24.61 -3.49
CA GLY A 249 11.22 26.03 -3.65
C GLY A 249 12.60 26.36 -3.08
N ASN A 250 12.68 27.38 -2.22
CA ASN A 250 13.92 27.86 -1.59
C ASN A 250 14.25 27.16 -0.27
N ALA A 251 13.82 25.91 -0.09
CA ALA A 251 14.15 25.16 1.12
C ALA A 251 15.67 25.05 1.31
N PRO A 252 16.16 25.05 2.56
CA PRO A 252 17.57 24.83 2.82
C PRO A 252 17.95 23.39 2.45
N ILE A 253 18.92 23.25 1.52
CA ILE A 253 19.34 21.98 0.93
C ILE A 253 20.84 21.80 1.21
N THR A 254 21.23 20.56 1.51
CA THR A 254 22.63 20.15 1.61
C THR A 254 23.22 19.81 0.24
N ASP A 255 24.55 19.68 0.15
CA ASP A 255 25.27 19.27 -1.07
C ASP A 255 24.85 17.88 -1.58
N ASN A 256 24.25 17.06 -0.73
CA ASN A 256 23.75 15.70 -1.07
C ASN A 256 22.27 15.68 -1.47
N SER A 257 21.69 16.81 -1.86
CA SER A 257 20.27 16.93 -2.20
C SER A 257 19.33 16.48 -1.08
N LEU A 258 19.71 16.70 0.17
CA LEU A 258 18.87 16.44 1.33
C LEU A 258 18.35 17.78 1.89
N ILE A 259 17.17 17.76 2.48
CA ILE A 259 16.71 18.89 3.28
C ILE A 259 17.64 19.01 4.48
N THR A 260 18.13 20.23 4.74
CA THR A 260 19.09 20.49 5.83
C THR A 260 18.53 20.00 7.18
N PRO A 261 19.29 19.19 7.94
CA PRO A 261 18.89 18.77 9.28
C PRO A 261 18.51 19.96 10.18
N GLY A 262 17.48 19.79 10.99
CA GLY A 262 16.92 20.86 11.82
C GLY A 262 15.82 21.68 11.14
N THR A 263 15.58 21.50 9.85
CA THR A 263 14.47 22.16 9.13
C THR A 263 13.13 21.63 9.63
N LEU A 264 12.23 22.53 10.06
CA LEU A 264 10.85 22.18 10.36
C LEU A 264 10.11 21.89 9.05
N VAL A 265 9.50 20.71 8.97
CA VAL A 265 8.64 20.27 7.87
C VAL A 265 7.22 20.11 8.40
N THR A 266 6.26 20.70 7.72
CA THR A 266 4.85 20.60 8.10
C THR A 266 4.00 20.23 6.89
N ALA A 267 2.96 19.44 7.13
CA ALA A 267 1.94 19.10 6.15
C ALA A 267 0.55 19.46 6.70
N THR A 268 -0.26 20.06 5.86
CA THR A 268 -1.68 20.36 6.16
C THR A 268 -2.57 19.84 5.04
N THR A 269 -3.86 19.69 5.30
CA THR A 269 -4.82 19.57 4.20
C THR A 269 -4.86 20.88 3.40
N PRO A 270 -5.41 20.89 2.17
CA PRO A 270 -5.66 22.13 1.43
C PRO A 270 -6.53 23.14 2.19
N GLY A 271 -7.36 22.68 3.13
CA GLY A 271 -8.15 23.52 4.04
C GLY A 271 -7.37 24.06 5.25
N GLY A 272 -6.06 23.78 5.35
CA GLY A 272 -5.19 24.28 6.43
C GLY A 272 -5.24 23.45 7.72
N GLN A 273 -5.92 22.31 7.77
CA GLN A 273 -5.93 21.43 8.93
C GLN A 273 -4.58 20.73 9.08
N PRO A 274 -3.89 20.82 10.23
CA PRO A 274 -2.60 20.16 10.43
C PRO A 274 -2.71 18.64 10.29
N VAL A 275 -1.82 18.05 9.48
CA VAL A 275 -1.71 16.61 9.26
C VAL A 275 -0.46 16.06 9.91
N TRP A 276 0.70 16.62 9.61
CA TRP A 276 1.99 16.13 10.10
C TRP A 276 2.97 17.27 10.33
N SER A 277 3.84 17.09 11.33
CA SER A 277 4.93 18.00 11.60
C SER A 277 6.11 17.24 12.17
N TYR A 278 7.30 17.50 11.61
CA TYR A 278 8.55 16.90 12.10
C TYR A 278 9.73 17.81 11.79
N THR A 279 10.87 17.52 12.42
CA THR A 279 12.14 18.21 12.14
C THR A 279 13.06 17.29 11.34
N ALA A 280 13.49 17.72 10.18
CA ALA A 280 14.35 16.96 9.30
C ALA A 280 15.66 16.55 10.01
N GLY A 281 16.08 15.29 9.86
CA GLY A 281 17.36 14.77 10.34
C GLY A 281 17.51 14.63 11.86
N THR A 282 16.42 14.69 12.65
CA THR A 282 16.55 14.67 14.12
C THR A 282 16.54 13.31 14.76
N THR A 283 16.22 12.24 14.03
CA THR A 283 16.16 10.88 14.60
C THR A 283 16.96 9.89 13.77
N ALA A 284 18.00 9.32 14.36
CA ALA A 284 18.81 8.25 13.75
C ALA A 284 18.00 6.96 13.45
N ALA A 285 16.92 6.73 14.19
CA ALA A 285 16.09 5.54 14.04
C ALA A 285 15.07 5.63 12.88
N THR A 286 14.81 6.81 12.37
CA THR A 286 13.73 7.07 11.42
C THR A 286 14.15 8.04 10.35
N ASN A 287 15.35 8.04 9.86
CA ASN A 287 15.86 8.94 8.81
C ASN A 287 14.81 9.95 8.24
N LEU A 288 14.39 10.92 9.05
CA LEU A 288 13.40 11.95 8.70
C LEU A 288 13.98 13.05 7.82
N THR A 289 15.08 12.78 7.14
CA THR A 289 15.71 13.73 6.22
C THR A 289 15.15 13.50 4.83
N PRO A 290 14.30 14.38 4.29
CA PRO A 290 13.78 14.22 2.95
C PRO A 290 14.89 14.27 1.90
N LEU A 291 14.86 13.28 0.99
CA LEU A 291 15.69 13.24 -0.19
C LEU A 291 15.01 14.02 -1.33
N LEU A 292 15.77 14.83 -2.05
CA LEU A 292 15.29 15.48 -3.26
C LEU A 292 15.57 14.60 -4.47
N ALA A 293 14.51 14.15 -5.17
CA ALA A 293 14.63 13.31 -6.36
C ALA A 293 13.60 13.70 -7.42
N GLN A 294 14.07 13.93 -8.64
CA GLN A 294 13.21 14.19 -9.80
C GLN A 294 12.46 12.93 -10.25
N GLY A 295 11.27 13.13 -10.79
CA GLY A 295 10.46 12.06 -11.38
C GLY A 295 9.62 11.25 -10.40
N TYR A 296 9.58 11.67 -9.14
CA TYR A 296 8.62 11.17 -8.16
C TYR A 296 7.34 12.03 -8.15
N THR A 297 6.28 11.53 -7.51
CA THR A 297 5.18 12.36 -7.02
C THR A 297 5.77 13.55 -6.26
N GLN A 298 5.14 14.73 -6.32
CA GLN A 298 5.71 15.96 -5.73
C GLN A 298 6.21 15.75 -4.32
N PHE A 299 5.46 14.97 -3.52
CA PHE A 299 5.84 14.61 -2.17
C PHE A 299 5.58 13.12 -1.93
N ASN A 300 6.50 12.45 -1.28
CA ASN A 300 6.35 11.09 -0.79
C ASN A 300 6.69 11.10 0.72
N THR A 301 5.78 10.57 1.54
CA THR A 301 5.94 10.62 3.00
C THR A 301 6.98 9.64 3.52
N GLY A 302 7.27 8.59 2.77
CA GLY A 302 7.98 7.43 3.30
C GLY A 302 7.24 6.75 4.45
N ILE A 303 7.84 5.69 4.95
CA ILE A 303 7.32 4.89 6.07
C ILE A 303 7.13 5.70 7.36
N ASN A 304 7.87 6.79 7.53
CA ASN A 304 7.91 7.59 8.75
C ASN A 304 6.54 8.19 9.11
N PHE A 305 5.73 8.51 8.12
CA PHE A 305 4.36 8.99 8.31
C PHE A 305 3.52 7.96 9.08
N PHE A 306 3.66 6.70 8.74
CA PHE A 306 2.91 5.59 9.34
C PHE A 306 3.32 5.28 10.78
N PHE A 307 4.49 5.73 11.22
CA PHE A 307 4.90 5.60 12.63
C PHE A 307 4.16 6.56 13.56
N SER A 308 3.62 7.64 13.01
CA SER A 308 2.87 8.66 13.75
C SER A 308 1.38 8.70 13.42
N HIS A 309 0.93 7.90 12.44
CA HIS A 309 -0.45 7.88 12.00
C HIS A 309 -0.98 6.46 11.77
N THR A 310 -2.24 6.26 12.13
CA THR A 310 -3.04 5.16 11.58
C THR A 310 -3.62 5.65 10.27
N VAL A 311 -3.29 4.96 9.15
CA VAL A 311 -3.76 5.32 7.82
C VAL A 311 -4.84 4.34 7.39
N THR A 312 -6.05 4.83 7.15
CA THR A 312 -7.17 4.03 6.64
C THR A 312 -7.52 4.47 5.23
N TYR A 313 -7.61 3.50 4.36
CA TYR A 313 -8.13 3.64 3.00
C TYR A 313 -9.61 3.25 3.04
N ASP A 314 -10.51 4.22 3.19
CA ASP A 314 -11.96 4.00 3.10
C ASP A 314 -12.38 4.01 1.63
N VAL A 315 -12.21 2.85 0.99
CA VAL A 315 -12.48 2.62 -0.43
C VAL A 315 -13.95 2.86 -0.76
N ALA A 316 -14.84 2.55 0.18
CA ALA A 316 -16.28 2.70 -0.02
C ALA A 316 -16.70 4.16 -0.07
N LYS A 317 -16.06 5.03 0.72
CA LYS A 317 -16.34 6.46 0.74
C LYS A 317 -15.44 7.26 -0.20
N GLY A 318 -14.30 6.69 -0.64
CA GLY A 318 -13.30 7.41 -1.42
C GLY A 318 -12.53 8.43 -0.56
N GLU A 319 -12.12 8.02 0.63
CA GLU A 319 -11.42 8.87 1.59
C GLU A 319 -10.20 8.16 2.17
N PHE A 320 -9.12 8.92 2.34
CA PHE A 320 -8.06 8.59 3.28
C PHE A 320 -8.45 9.12 4.66
N LEU A 321 -8.36 8.28 5.68
CA LEU A 321 -8.55 8.70 7.05
C LEU A 321 -7.21 8.61 7.78
N LEU A 322 -6.73 9.76 8.25
CA LEU A 322 -5.44 9.95 8.90
C LEU A 322 -5.68 10.15 10.38
N GLY A 323 -5.61 9.08 11.14
CA GLY A 323 -5.82 9.08 12.59
C GLY A 323 -4.49 9.11 13.35
N PRO A 324 -4.53 9.40 14.67
CA PRO A 324 -3.34 9.25 15.51
C PRO A 324 -2.90 7.78 15.57
N ALA A 325 -1.59 7.54 15.81
CA ALA A 325 -0.97 6.20 15.87
C ALA A 325 -1.46 5.34 17.03
#